data_34cd33fdb1b518b7097139e57f151d2a
#
_entry.id   34cd33fdb1b518b7097139e57f151d2a
#
_cell.length_a   1.000
_cell.length_b   1.000
_cell.length_c   1.000
_cell.angle_alpha   90.00
_cell.angle_beta   90.00
_cell.angle_gamma   90.00
#
_symmetry.space_group_name_H-M   'P 1'
#
loop_
_entity.id
_entity.type
_entity.pdbx_description
1 polymer ?
#
loop_
_entity_poly.entity_id
_entity_poly.type
_entity_poly.pdbx_seq_one_letter_code
_entity_poly.pdbx_strand_id
1 'polypeptide(L)'
;KDDMTKAFSPNNNFYYIPQAELRAQFDMKDGATEPYHEFPAKATGNNRFDATPNITDWYETIKLNYGVDYQNGGTCHFSPIPDTWIKMLDILLFWASKDIDGFRCDMAEMVPVEFWEWAIPQVKEAYPDILFIAEVYNPNEYRNYLFRGKFDYLYDKVDLYDTLRNVACGYESAASITHCWQSLNGIEKKMLNFLENHDEQRIASDFFAGDPRKGIPALIVSACMNTNPIMIYFGQEF
;
A
#
# COMPACT_ATOMS: atom_id res chain seq x y z
N LYS A 1 -24.34 -7.45 -9.41
CA LYS A 1 -24.80 -7.22 -8.04
C LYS A 1 -24.33 -8.36 -7.18
N ASP A 2 -23.69 -8.04 -6.05
CA ASP A 2 -23.08 -9.03 -5.16
C ASP A 2 -24.11 -9.99 -4.54
N ASP A 3 -23.71 -11.24 -4.36
CA ASP A 3 -24.44 -12.24 -3.57
C ASP A 3 -24.01 -12.17 -2.11
N MET A 4 -24.72 -11.38 -1.33
CA MET A 4 -24.44 -11.15 0.10
C MET A 4 -24.75 -12.36 1.00
N THR A 5 -25.29 -13.45 0.46
CA THR A 5 -25.52 -14.69 1.21
C THR A 5 -24.27 -15.56 1.30
N LYS A 6 -23.20 -15.22 0.57
CA LYS A 6 -21.93 -15.92 0.53
C LYS A 6 -20.80 -15.08 1.09
N ALA A 7 -19.97 -15.69 1.94
CA ALA A 7 -18.78 -15.03 2.47
C ALA A 7 -17.79 -14.67 1.36
N PHE A 8 -17.60 -15.58 0.41
CA PHE A 8 -16.85 -15.38 -0.81
C PHE A 8 -17.65 -15.82 -2.04
N SER A 9 -17.51 -15.07 -3.11
CA SER A 9 -17.87 -15.45 -4.48
C SER A 9 -16.94 -14.69 -5.43
N PRO A 10 -16.37 -15.31 -6.47
CA PRO A 10 -15.50 -14.63 -7.44
C PRO A 10 -16.14 -13.40 -8.10
N ASN A 11 -17.47 -13.35 -8.15
CA ASN A 11 -18.23 -12.26 -8.77
C ASN A 11 -18.64 -11.16 -7.79
N ASN A 12 -18.40 -11.33 -6.48
CA ASN A 12 -18.65 -10.30 -5.48
C ASN A 12 -17.51 -9.26 -5.49
N ASN A 13 -17.86 -7.99 -5.26
CA ASN A 13 -16.87 -6.92 -5.13
C ASN A 13 -16.27 -6.85 -3.73
N PHE A 14 -16.96 -7.44 -2.73
CA PHE A 14 -16.55 -7.44 -1.32
C PHE A 14 -16.64 -8.85 -0.74
N TYR A 15 -15.95 -9.04 0.41
CA TYR A 15 -16.12 -10.21 1.27
C TYR A 15 -17.19 -9.91 2.30
N TYR A 16 -18.19 -10.76 2.39
CA TYR A 16 -19.31 -10.58 3.33
C TYR A 16 -19.20 -11.51 4.53
N ILE A 17 -19.79 -11.09 5.64
CA ILE A 17 -20.04 -11.94 6.80
C ILE A 17 -21.56 -12.21 6.83
N PRO A 18 -22.03 -13.28 6.16
CA PRO A 18 -23.47 -13.49 5.96
C PRO A 18 -24.22 -13.57 7.28
N GLN A 19 -25.41 -12.96 7.32
CA GLN A 19 -26.33 -12.96 8.48
C GLN A 19 -25.78 -12.27 9.74
N ALA A 20 -24.60 -11.61 9.68
CA ALA A 20 -24.05 -10.86 10.80
C ALA A 20 -24.10 -9.35 10.54
N GLU A 21 -24.47 -8.60 11.55
CA GLU A 21 -24.38 -7.14 11.58
C GLU A 21 -23.02 -6.72 12.11
N LEU A 22 -22.43 -5.67 11.55
CA LEU A 22 -21.19 -5.09 12.06
C LEU A 22 -21.38 -4.59 13.49
N ARG A 23 -20.54 -5.05 14.41
CA ARG A 23 -20.55 -4.70 15.84
C ARG A 23 -19.15 -4.41 16.32
N ALA A 24 -18.73 -3.18 16.22
CA ALA A 24 -17.47 -2.76 16.85
C ALA A 24 -17.60 -2.83 18.39
N GLN A 25 -16.48 -3.15 19.05
CA GLN A 25 -16.41 -3.16 20.53
C GLN A 25 -16.08 -1.77 21.10
N PHE A 26 -16.17 -0.73 20.28
CA PHE A 26 -15.89 0.67 20.60
C PHE A 26 -16.94 1.57 19.92
N ASP A 27 -17.01 2.83 20.34
CA ASP A 27 -17.93 3.79 19.76
C ASP A 27 -17.44 4.28 18.39
N MET A 28 -18.20 3.96 17.33
CA MET A 28 -17.95 4.41 15.96
C MET A 28 -18.65 5.73 15.61
N LYS A 29 -19.15 6.47 16.59
CA LYS A 29 -19.92 7.71 16.37
C LYS A 29 -19.05 8.93 16.07
N ASP A 30 -18.05 8.86 15.31
CA ASP A 30 -17.14 9.98 15.02
C ASP A 30 -17.91 11.26 14.58
N GLY A 31 -18.55 11.92 15.56
CA GLY A 31 -19.36 13.12 15.37
C GLY A 31 -20.70 12.95 14.63
N ALA A 32 -21.05 11.72 14.21
CA ALA A 32 -22.33 11.45 13.57
C ALA A 32 -23.48 11.40 14.60
N THR A 33 -24.65 11.89 14.20
CA THR A 33 -25.86 11.87 15.05
C THR A 33 -26.45 10.47 15.19
N GLU A 34 -26.24 9.61 14.19
CA GLU A 34 -26.75 8.24 14.15
C GLU A 34 -25.61 7.23 14.12
N PRO A 35 -25.73 6.08 14.79
CA PRO A 35 -24.77 5.00 14.69
C PRO A 35 -24.63 4.47 13.26
N TYR A 36 -23.40 4.11 12.84
CA TYR A 36 -23.20 3.42 11.59
C TYR A 36 -23.80 1.99 11.65
N HIS A 37 -24.57 1.64 10.63
CA HIS A 37 -25.16 0.31 10.48
C HIS A 37 -24.72 -0.35 9.19
N GLU A 38 -24.20 -1.58 9.29
CA GLU A 38 -23.83 -2.40 8.13
C GLU A 38 -24.36 -3.83 8.31
N PHE A 39 -25.27 -4.24 7.40
CA PHE A 39 -25.78 -5.61 7.36
C PHE A 39 -25.95 -6.09 5.90
N PRO A 40 -25.40 -7.27 5.55
CA PRO A 40 -24.41 -8.01 6.34
C PRO A 40 -23.08 -7.23 6.45
N ALA A 41 -22.34 -7.48 7.51
CA ALA A 41 -21.00 -6.92 7.68
C ALA A 41 -20.07 -7.36 6.56
N LYS A 42 -18.99 -6.59 6.33
CA LYS A 42 -17.94 -6.88 5.35
C LYS A 42 -16.58 -7.02 6.04
N ALA A 43 -15.69 -7.74 5.42
CA ALA A 43 -14.30 -7.82 5.89
C ALA A 43 -13.61 -6.46 5.80
N THR A 44 -12.76 -6.14 6.78
CA THR A 44 -11.94 -4.93 6.78
C THR A 44 -10.75 -5.05 5.84
N GLY A 45 -10.15 -3.94 5.45
CA GLY A 45 -9.00 -3.89 4.55
C GLY A 45 -7.82 -4.74 5.00
N ASN A 46 -7.58 -4.85 6.31
CA ASN A 46 -6.50 -5.64 6.89
C ASN A 46 -6.83 -7.14 7.10
N ASN A 47 -7.78 -7.69 6.35
CA ASN A 47 -8.13 -9.13 6.37
C ASN A 47 -8.83 -9.60 7.67
N ARG A 48 -9.59 -8.75 8.32
CA ARG A 48 -10.48 -9.18 9.41
C ARG A 48 -11.80 -9.69 8.81
N PHE A 49 -11.99 -11.02 8.80
CA PHE A 49 -13.16 -11.70 8.20
C PHE A 49 -14.22 -12.06 9.23
N ASP A 50 -14.54 -11.16 10.15
CA ASP A 50 -15.63 -11.28 11.09
C ASP A 50 -16.37 -9.94 11.31
N ALA A 51 -17.49 -9.98 12.02
CA ALA A 51 -18.35 -8.82 12.23
C ALA A 51 -17.99 -7.97 13.46
N THR A 52 -16.88 -8.29 14.14
CA THR A 52 -16.50 -7.64 15.41
C THR A 52 -15.05 -7.12 15.37
N PRO A 53 -14.73 -6.17 14.46
CA PRO A 53 -13.39 -5.62 14.38
C PRO A 53 -13.00 -4.91 15.68
N ASN A 54 -11.69 -4.92 16.01
CA ASN A 54 -11.13 -4.13 17.08
C ASN A 54 -10.78 -2.71 16.59
N ILE A 55 -10.51 -1.80 17.51
CA ILE A 55 -10.06 -0.44 17.20
C ILE A 55 -8.73 -0.40 16.43
N THR A 56 -7.92 -1.46 16.53
CA THR A 56 -6.64 -1.61 15.79
C THR A 56 -6.79 -2.29 14.44
N ASP A 57 -7.96 -2.84 14.13
CA ASP A 57 -8.30 -3.28 12.78
C ASP A 57 -8.63 -2.05 11.93
N TRP A 58 -8.49 -2.15 10.62
CA TRP A 58 -8.85 -1.06 9.71
C TRP A 58 -10.37 -1.01 9.52
N TYR A 59 -11.10 -0.79 10.64
CA TYR A 59 -12.56 -0.90 10.71
C TYR A 59 -13.31 0.11 9.84
N GLU A 60 -12.68 1.23 9.49
CA GLU A 60 -13.19 2.25 8.57
C GLU A 60 -13.02 1.88 7.10
N THR A 61 -12.37 0.75 6.81
CA THR A 61 -12.13 0.27 5.45
C THR A 61 -12.93 -0.98 5.14
N ILE A 62 -13.15 -1.23 3.86
CA ILE A 62 -13.80 -2.45 3.37
C ILE A 62 -12.88 -3.13 2.37
N LYS A 63 -12.62 -4.43 2.58
CA LYS A 63 -11.77 -5.20 1.70
C LYS A 63 -12.44 -5.44 0.34
N LEU A 64 -11.78 -5.01 -0.73
CA LEU A 64 -12.18 -5.32 -2.09
C LEU A 64 -11.81 -6.77 -2.44
N ASN A 65 -12.73 -7.44 -3.14
CA ASN A 65 -12.52 -8.82 -3.57
C ASN A 65 -11.88 -8.86 -4.96
N TYR A 66 -10.60 -9.13 -4.99
CA TYR A 66 -9.83 -9.34 -6.23
C TYR A 66 -9.83 -10.80 -6.71
N GLY A 67 -10.75 -11.64 -6.24
CA GLY A 67 -10.89 -13.03 -6.69
C GLY A 67 -10.01 -14.02 -5.92
N VAL A 68 -9.54 -13.68 -4.72
CA VAL A 68 -8.79 -14.59 -3.83
C VAL A 68 -9.66 -15.03 -2.67
N ASP A 69 -9.86 -16.33 -2.50
CA ASP A 69 -10.61 -16.89 -1.37
C ASP A 69 -9.69 -17.09 -0.15
N TYR A 70 -9.46 -16.02 0.60
CA TYR A 70 -8.57 -16.03 1.77
C TYR A 70 -9.02 -16.96 2.89
N GLN A 71 -10.32 -17.24 2.99
CA GLN A 71 -10.88 -18.08 4.05
C GLN A 71 -10.76 -19.58 3.71
N ASN A 72 -10.49 -19.94 2.45
CA ASN A 72 -10.31 -21.30 1.97
C ASN A 72 -8.94 -21.49 1.30
N GLY A 73 -7.87 -21.18 2.06
CA GLY A 73 -6.50 -21.44 1.65
C GLY A 73 -5.92 -20.49 0.59
N GLY A 74 -6.55 -19.33 0.34
CA GLY A 74 -6.04 -18.36 -0.63
C GLY A 74 -6.20 -18.79 -2.09
N THR A 75 -7.19 -19.62 -2.39
CA THR A 75 -7.44 -20.08 -3.77
C THR A 75 -7.77 -18.90 -4.68
N CYS A 76 -7.09 -18.83 -5.81
CA CYS A 76 -7.26 -17.77 -6.79
C CYS A 76 -8.33 -18.10 -7.85
N HIS A 77 -9.21 -17.16 -8.13
CA HIS A 77 -10.30 -17.26 -9.09
C HIS A 77 -10.23 -16.09 -10.08
N PHE A 78 -9.28 -16.14 -11.01
CA PHE A 78 -9.02 -15.06 -11.97
C PHE A 78 -9.53 -15.38 -13.41
N SER A 79 -10.22 -16.49 -13.58
CA SER A 79 -10.85 -16.87 -14.85
C SER A 79 -12.29 -17.36 -14.60
N PRO A 80 -13.31 -16.62 -15.06
CA PRO A 80 -13.24 -15.33 -15.73
C PRO A 80 -12.64 -14.23 -14.84
N ILE A 81 -12.17 -13.13 -15.48
CA ILE A 81 -11.63 -11.98 -14.75
C ILE A 81 -12.68 -11.43 -13.76
N PRO A 82 -12.30 -11.20 -12.48
CA PRO A 82 -13.22 -10.66 -11.48
C PRO A 82 -13.78 -9.28 -11.87
N ASP A 83 -15.04 -9.04 -11.55
CA ASP A 83 -15.71 -7.75 -11.81
C ASP A 83 -15.00 -6.56 -11.16
N THR A 84 -14.40 -6.76 -9.99
CA THR A 84 -13.57 -5.76 -9.30
C THR A 84 -12.38 -5.31 -10.16
N TRP A 85 -11.72 -6.21 -10.89
CA TRP A 85 -10.58 -5.84 -11.75
C TRP A 85 -11.00 -4.88 -12.85
N ILE A 86 -12.13 -5.16 -13.51
CA ILE A 86 -12.69 -4.32 -14.58
C ILE A 86 -12.99 -2.93 -14.05
N LYS A 87 -13.66 -2.84 -12.90
CA LYS A 87 -13.99 -1.57 -12.26
C LYS A 87 -12.76 -0.76 -11.84
N MET A 88 -11.76 -1.43 -11.29
CA MET A 88 -10.52 -0.77 -10.88
C MET A 88 -9.71 -0.29 -12.08
N LEU A 89 -9.70 -1.05 -13.18
CA LEU A 89 -9.11 -0.59 -14.44
C LEU A 89 -9.84 0.66 -14.96
N ASP A 90 -11.17 0.67 -14.95
CA ASP A 90 -11.96 1.83 -15.36
C ASP A 90 -11.63 3.08 -14.52
N ILE A 91 -11.43 2.90 -13.20
CA ILE A 91 -11.01 3.98 -12.30
C ILE A 91 -9.60 4.49 -12.65
N LEU A 92 -8.65 3.59 -12.89
CA LEU A 92 -7.29 3.96 -13.28
C LEU A 92 -7.29 4.72 -14.62
N LEU A 93 -8.01 4.24 -15.62
CA LEU A 93 -8.15 4.91 -16.93
C LEU A 93 -8.85 6.27 -16.81
N PHE A 94 -9.89 6.36 -15.97
CA PHE A 94 -10.56 7.64 -15.70
C PHE A 94 -9.59 8.70 -15.16
N TRP A 95 -8.80 8.36 -14.14
CA TRP A 95 -7.86 9.32 -13.58
C TRP A 95 -6.66 9.58 -14.49
N ALA A 96 -6.17 8.57 -15.20
CA ALA A 96 -5.13 8.76 -16.22
C ALA A 96 -5.57 9.76 -17.30
N SER A 97 -6.87 9.79 -17.65
CA SER A 97 -7.43 10.75 -18.61
C SER A 97 -7.45 12.20 -18.11
N LYS A 98 -7.08 12.45 -16.84
CA LYS A 98 -7.05 13.79 -16.24
C LYS A 98 -5.65 14.43 -16.25
N ASP A 99 -4.75 13.90 -17.08
CA ASP A 99 -3.39 14.44 -17.25
C ASP A 99 -2.56 14.41 -15.95
N ILE A 100 -2.68 13.32 -15.22
CA ILE A 100 -1.85 13.05 -14.03
C ILE A 100 -0.56 12.35 -14.44
N ASP A 101 0.51 12.55 -13.66
CA ASP A 101 1.83 11.96 -13.95
C ASP A 101 1.94 10.48 -13.53
N GLY A 102 1.14 10.04 -12.55
CA GLY A 102 1.21 8.67 -12.07
C GLY A 102 0.28 8.35 -10.91
N PHE A 103 0.38 7.11 -10.45
CA PHE A 103 -0.35 6.56 -9.31
C PHE A 103 0.61 6.11 -8.21
N ARG A 104 0.38 6.54 -6.99
CA ARG A 104 0.89 5.86 -5.79
C ARG A 104 -0.17 4.85 -5.36
N CYS A 105 0.20 3.58 -5.35
CA CYS A 105 -0.68 2.48 -5.00
C CYS A 105 -0.45 2.07 -3.56
N ASP A 106 -1.40 2.45 -2.71
CA ASP A 106 -1.43 2.15 -1.28
C ASP A 106 -1.50 0.66 -1.04
N MET A 107 -0.65 0.15 -0.12
CA MET A 107 -0.62 -1.27 0.25
C MET A 107 -0.76 -2.22 -0.94
N ALA A 108 -0.01 -1.95 -2.03
CA ALA A 108 -0.14 -2.66 -3.29
C ALA A 108 0.07 -4.18 -3.15
N GLU A 109 0.86 -4.62 -2.16
CA GLU A 109 1.08 -6.05 -1.88
C GLU A 109 -0.15 -6.77 -1.31
N MET A 110 -1.17 -6.06 -0.84
CA MET A 110 -2.45 -6.64 -0.42
C MET A 110 -3.41 -6.89 -1.59
N VAL A 111 -3.04 -6.43 -2.79
CA VAL A 111 -3.74 -6.71 -4.05
C VAL A 111 -2.94 -7.75 -4.82
N PRO A 112 -3.56 -8.81 -5.38
CA PRO A 112 -2.84 -9.84 -6.12
C PRO A 112 -1.97 -9.24 -7.22
N VAL A 113 -0.72 -9.71 -7.32
CA VAL A 113 0.22 -9.25 -8.35
C VAL A 113 -0.32 -9.47 -9.76
N GLU A 114 -1.16 -10.49 -9.96
CA GLU A 114 -1.85 -10.81 -11.20
C GLU A 114 -2.78 -9.67 -11.68
N PHE A 115 -3.42 -8.96 -10.74
CA PHE A 115 -4.22 -7.78 -11.09
C PHE A 115 -3.32 -6.68 -11.68
N TRP A 116 -2.19 -6.38 -11.04
CA TRP A 116 -1.26 -5.36 -11.53
C TRP A 116 -0.64 -5.75 -12.88
N GLU A 117 -0.23 -7.01 -13.03
CA GLU A 117 0.25 -7.60 -14.27
C GLU A 117 -0.75 -7.41 -15.43
N TRP A 118 -2.03 -7.49 -15.13
CA TRP A 118 -3.11 -7.34 -16.10
C TRP A 118 -3.49 -5.86 -16.34
N ALA A 119 -3.57 -5.04 -15.29
CA ALA A 119 -4.10 -3.68 -15.36
C ALA A 119 -3.08 -2.65 -15.86
N ILE A 120 -1.85 -2.66 -15.32
CA ILE A 120 -0.83 -1.63 -15.62
C ILE A 120 -0.50 -1.57 -17.12
N PRO A 121 -0.28 -2.68 -17.85
CA PRO A 121 -0.03 -2.61 -19.27
C PRO A 121 -1.17 -1.95 -20.07
N GLN A 122 -2.42 -2.18 -19.69
CA GLN A 122 -3.59 -1.60 -20.36
C GLN A 122 -3.67 -0.08 -20.14
N VAL A 123 -3.35 0.39 -18.93
CA VAL A 123 -3.27 1.84 -18.66
C VAL A 123 -2.12 2.46 -19.46
N LYS A 124 -0.94 1.83 -19.48
CA LYS A 124 0.24 2.33 -20.21
C LYS A 124 0.09 2.25 -21.75
N GLU A 125 -0.74 1.35 -22.27
CA GLU A 125 -1.09 1.35 -23.68
C GLU A 125 -1.82 2.63 -24.10
N ALA A 126 -2.72 3.13 -23.24
CA ALA A 126 -3.46 4.36 -23.47
C ALA A 126 -2.68 5.63 -23.05
N TYR A 127 -1.85 5.53 -22.02
CA TYR A 127 -1.09 6.62 -21.38
C TYR A 127 0.36 6.16 -21.10
N PRO A 128 1.25 6.16 -22.12
CA PRO A 128 2.58 5.53 -22.03
C PRO A 128 3.51 6.12 -20.98
N ASP A 129 3.37 7.40 -20.66
CA ASP A 129 4.27 8.14 -19.77
C ASP A 129 3.84 8.06 -18.29
N ILE A 130 2.66 7.46 -18.02
CA ILE A 130 2.14 7.39 -16.65
C ILE A 130 2.96 6.44 -15.78
N LEU A 131 3.29 6.87 -14.56
CA LEU A 131 4.10 6.11 -13.61
C LEU A 131 3.24 5.37 -12.59
N PHE A 132 3.72 4.20 -12.17
CA PHE A 132 3.13 3.42 -11.08
C PHE A 132 4.16 3.20 -9.97
N ILE A 133 3.86 3.71 -8.78
CA ILE A 133 4.67 3.59 -7.58
C ILE A 133 3.91 2.73 -6.57
N ALA A 134 4.50 1.64 -6.12
CA ALA A 134 3.87 0.73 -5.16
C ALA A 134 4.42 0.89 -3.75
N GLU A 135 3.53 0.83 -2.78
CA GLU A 135 3.87 0.56 -1.41
C GLU A 135 3.88 -0.96 -1.19
N VAL A 136 5.08 -1.51 -1.00
CA VAL A 136 5.34 -2.93 -0.74
C VAL A 136 6.31 -3.01 0.43
N TYR A 137 5.93 -3.68 1.51
CA TYR A 137 6.74 -3.77 2.74
C TYR A 137 7.49 -5.10 2.88
N ASN A 138 7.13 -6.13 2.10
CA ASN A 138 7.86 -7.39 2.09
C ASN A 138 8.99 -7.36 1.05
N PRO A 139 10.28 -7.31 1.45
CA PRO A 139 11.40 -7.27 0.51
C PRO A 139 11.47 -8.49 -0.42
N ASN A 140 10.93 -9.64 -0.01
CA ASN A 140 10.88 -10.84 -0.86
C ASN A 140 9.93 -10.66 -2.06
N GLU A 141 8.97 -9.74 -1.95
CA GLU A 141 8.00 -9.44 -3.01
C GLU A 141 8.45 -8.30 -3.95
N TYR A 142 9.50 -7.54 -3.62
CA TYR A 142 9.94 -6.39 -4.44
C TYR A 142 10.09 -6.75 -5.91
N ARG A 143 10.80 -7.84 -6.22
CA ARG A 143 11.02 -8.27 -7.62
C ARG A 143 9.75 -8.74 -8.29
N ASN A 144 8.84 -9.37 -7.54
CA ASN A 144 7.55 -9.82 -8.03
C ASN A 144 6.70 -8.61 -8.48
N TYR A 145 6.58 -7.58 -7.65
CA TYR A 145 5.80 -6.39 -7.99
C TYR A 145 6.47 -5.53 -9.06
N LEU A 146 7.79 -5.40 -9.08
CA LEU A 146 8.51 -4.68 -10.13
C LEU A 146 8.39 -5.35 -11.50
N PHE A 147 8.68 -6.65 -11.58
CA PHE A 147 8.83 -7.31 -12.88
C PHE A 147 7.55 -7.94 -13.39
N ARG A 148 6.84 -8.66 -12.54
CA ARG A 148 5.55 -9.24 -12.88
C ARG A 148 4.43 -8.21 -12.75
N GLY A 149 4.36 -7.50 -11.64
CA GLY A 149 3.36 -6.48 -11.36
C GLY A 149 3.49 -5.22 -12.23
N LYS A 150 4.66 -5.01 -12.92
CA LYS A 150 4.92 -3.90 -13.86
C LYS A 150 5.02 -2.52 -13.21
N PHE A 151 5.25 -2.42 -11.91
CA PHE A 151 5.51 -1.15 -11.26
C PHE A 151 6.82 -0.52 -11.72
N ASP A 152 6.84 0.79 -11.81
CA ASP A 152 8.05 1.55 -12.17
C ASP A 152 8.97 1.70 -10.97
N TYR A 153 8.38 1.96 -9.79
CA TYR A 153 9.09 2.18 -8.53
C TYR A 153 8.36 1.55 -7.35
N LEU A 154 9.12 1.21 -6.31
CA LEU A 154 8.62 0.81 -4.99
C LEU A 154 9.17 1.75 -3.91
N TYR A 155 8.44 1.92 -2.81
CA TYR A 155 8.95 2.58 -1.61
C TYR A 155 10.10 1.76 -1.00
N ASP A 156 11.22 2.42 -0.70
CA ASP A 156 12.30 1.84 0.11
C ASP A 156 12.06 2.12 1.59
N LYS A 157 11.01 1.47 2.15
CA LYS A 157 10.59 1.68 3.53
C LYS A 157 11.35 0.78 4.50
N VAL A 158 11.31 -0.52 4.29
CA VAL A 158 11.73 -1.53 5.28
C VAL A 158 13.26 -1.59 5.41
N ASP A 159 13.97 -1.41 4.32
CA ASP A 159 15.44 -1.46 4.37
C ASP A 159 16.03 -0.06 4.61
N LEU A 160 16.02 0.83 3.61
CA LEU A 160 16.78 2.07 3.70
C LEU A 160 16.15 3.08 4.66
N TYR A 161 14.83 3.33 4.57
CA TYR A 161 14.19 4.30 5.46
C TYR A 161 14.35 3.91 6.94
N ASP A 162 14.03 2.66 7.30
CA ASP A 162 14.09 2.18 8.68
C ASP A 162 15.54 2.23 9.22
N THR A 163 16.52 1.84 8.39
CA THR A 163 17.94 1.93 8.75
C THR A 163 18.38 3.38 8.93
N LEU A 164 18.05 4.29 8.01
CA LEU A 164 18.42 5.70 8.13
C LEU A 164 17.79 6.34 9.37
N ARG A 165 16.55 6.02 9.68
CA ARG A 165 15.89 6.46 10.91
C ARG A 165 16.64 5.96 12.14
N ASN A 166 16.95 4.67 12.21
CA ASN A 166 17.67 4.08 13.33
C ASN A 166 19.06 4.69 13.51
N VAL A 167 19.79 4.92 12.40
CA VAL A 167 21.11 5.59 12.44
C VAL A 167 20.98 7.03 12.92
N ALA A 168 20.01 7.80 12.41
CA ALA A 168 19.79 9.19 12.81
C ALA A 168 19.39 9.31 14.30
N CYS A 169 18.67 8.33 14.83
CA CYS A 169 18.31 8.25 16.25
C CYS A 169 19.44 7.69 17.15
N GLY A 170 20.54 7.18 16.56
CA GLY A 170 21.64 6.57 17.30
C GLY A 170 21.39 5.14 17.77
N TYR A 171 20.39 4.46 17.23
CA TYR A 171 20.05 3.08 17.60
C TYR A 171 20.84 2.05 16.79
N GLU A 172 21.40 2.46 15.65
CA GLU A 172 22.10 1.57 14.73
C GLU A 172 23.38 2.21 14.15
N SER A 173 24.32 1.38 13.71
CA SER A 173 25.56 1.85 13.07
C SER A 173 25.29 2.25 11.62
N ALA A 174 25.95 3.32 11.15
CA ALA A 174 25.93 3.69 9.74
C ALA A 174 26.47 2.60 8.80
N ALA A 175 27.21 1.62 9.30
CA ALA A 175 27.65 0.46 8.53
C ALA A 175 26.49 -0.38 7.97
N SER A 176 25.32 -0.36 8.63
CA SER A 176 24.12 -1.06 8.19
C SER A 176 23.55 -0.56 6.86
N ILE A 177 23.81 0.72 6.52
CA ILE A 177 23.38 1.30 5.22
C ILE A 177 23.97 0.52 4.03
N THR A 178 25.18 -0.01 4.17
CA THR A 178 25.78 -0.84 3.13
C THR A 178 24.98 -2.12 2.86
N HIS A 179 24.42 -2.71 3.92
CA HIS A 179 23.57 -3.90 3.79
C HIS A 179 22.29 -3.61 3.00
N CYS A 180 21.61 -2.49 3.29
CA CYS A 180 20.41 -2.08 2.55
C CYS A 180 20.67 -2.00 1.05
N TRP A 181 21.78 -1.38 0.67
CA TRP A 181 22.16 -1.25 -0.72
C TRP A 181 22.48 -2.60 -1.38
N GLN A 182 23.16 -3.50 -0.66
CA GLN A 182 23.50 -4.83 -1.17
C GLN A 182 22.27 -5.73 -1.34
N SER A 183 21.27 -5.63 -0.45
CA SER A 183 20.04 -6.42 -0.52
C SER A 183 19.22 -6.13 -1.77
N LEU A 184 19.27 -4.89 -2.26
CA LEU A 184 18.55 -4.43 -3.44
C LEU A 184 19.21 -4.79 -4.78
N ASN A 185 20.32 -5.50 -4.80
CA ASN A 185 21.14 -5.78 -5.99
C ASN A 185 20.32 -5.97 -7.29
N GLY A 186 20.51 -5.03 -8.23
CA GLY A 186 19.83 -5.01 -9.54
C GLY A 186 18.48 -4.30 -9.59
N ILE A 187 17.91 -3.86 -8.44
CA ILE A 187 16.66 -3.08 -8.38
C ILE A 187 16.83 -1.71 -7.70
N GLU A 188 18.02 -1.33 -7.30
CA GLU A 188 18.32 -0.12 -6.52
C GLU A 188 17.75 1.14 -7.16
N LYS A 189 17.83 1.23 -8.50
CA LYS A 189 17.33 2.38 -9.28
C LYS A 189 15.79 2.43 -9.40
N LYS A 190 15.13 1.39 -8.93
CA LYS A 190 13.67 1.27 -8.95
C LYS A 190 13.03 1.51 -7.58
N MET A 191 13.82 1.95 -6.62
CA MET A 191 13.33 2.28 -5.28
C MET A 191 13.10 3.78 -5.16
N LEU A 192 11.96 4.18 -4.60
CA LEU A 192 11.67 5.55 -4.20
C LEU A 192 12.18 5.76 -2.78
N ASN A 193 13.22 6.54 -2.61
CA ASN A 193 13.76 6.88 -1.30
C ASN A 193 12.98 8.05 -0.67
N PHE A 194 12.88 8.05 0.64
CA PHE A 194 12.24 9.12 1.41
C PHE A 194 12.69 9.09 2.88
N LEU A 195 12.43 10.17 3.61
CA LEU A 195 12.65 10.25 5.06
C LEU A 195 11.37 10.62 5.82
N GLU A 196 10.41 11.21 5.17
CA GLU A 196 9.11 11.56 5.71
C GLU A 196 8.02 11.27 4.69
N ASN A 197 6.87 10.85 5.16
CA ASN A 197 5.63 10.73 4.40
C ASN A 197 4.43 10.96 5.33
N HIS A 198 3.21 10.70 4.86
CA HIS A 198 1.99 10.90 5.65
C HIS A 198 1.78 9.83 6.75
N ASP A 199 2.47 8.70 6.68
CA ASP A 199 2.36 7.60 7.65
C ASP A 199 3.48 7.62 8.69
N GLU A 200 4.62 8.26 8.39
CA GLU A 200 5.79 8.25 9.24
C GLU A 200 5.92 9.53 10.08
N GLN A 201 6.59 9.41 11.22
CA GLN A 201 6.85 10.55 12.08
C GLN A 201 7.78 11.55 11.40
N ARG A 202 7.55 12.85 11.63
CA ARG A 202 8.46 13.93 11.19
C ARG A 202 9.82 13.77 11.86
N ILE A 203 10.91 14.08 11.15
CA ILE A 203 12.28 14.01 11.68
C ILE A 203 12.42 14.86 12.95
N ALA A 204 11.77 16.02 12.98
CA ALA A 204 11.76 16.92 14.13
C ALA A 204 10.96 16.41 15.33
N SER A 205 10.12 15.39 15.16
CA SER A 205 9.33 14.79 16.22
C SER A 205 10.21 14.07 17.24
N ASP A 206 9.83 14.13 18.53
CA ASP A 206 10.48 13.36 19.60
C ASP A 206 10.39 11.84 19.36
N PHE A 207 9.41 11.39 18.55
CA PHE A 207 9.27 9.99 18.16
C PHE A 207 10.19 9.57 16.99
N PHE A 208 10.92 10.50 16.39
CA PHE A 208 11.96 10.23 15.40
C PHE A 208 13.31 10.70 15.97
N ALA A 209 13.82 11.87 15.60
CA ALA A 209 15.14 12.34 15.98
C ALA A 209 15.12 13.57 16.94
N GLY A 210 13.98 14.21 17.13
CA GLY A 210 13.81 15.38 17.99
C GLY A 210 14.50 16.67 17.52
N ASP A 211 15.25 16.59 16.41
CA ASP A 211 15.96 17.72 15.78
C ASP A 211 16.02 17.47 14.27
N PRO A 212 15.46 18.37 13.44
CA PRO A 212 15.45 18.19 11.99
C PRO A 212 16.84 18.15 11.36
N ARG A 213 17.85 18.79 12.00
CA ARG A 213 19.23 18.77 11.51
C ARG A 213 19.87 17.40 11.55
N LYS A 214 19.42 16.50 12.41
CA LYS A 214 19.86 15.11 12.43
C LYS A 214 19.47 14.34 11.18
N GLY A 215 18.44 14.79 10.47
CA GLY A 215 18.01 14.21 9.21
C GLY A 215 18.87 14.59 8.00
N ILE A 216 19.69 15.66 8.10
CA ILE A 216 20.47 16.16 6.95
C ILE A 216 21.41 15.09 6.37
N PRO A 217 22.22 14.36 7.16
CA PRO A 217 23.07 13.29 6.62
C PRO A 217 22.24 12.17 5.97
N ALA A 218 21.12 11.81 6.57
CA ALA A 218 20.21 10.79 6.04
C ALA A 218 19.58 11.23 4.71
N LEU A 219 19.19 12.51 4.59
CA LEU A 219 18.68 13.09 3.35
C LEU A 219 19.73 13.05 2.24
N ILE A 220 20.99 13.40 2.55
CA ILE A 220 22.10 13.32 1.59
C ILE A 220 22.30 11.88 1.10
N VAL A 221 22.28 10.91 2.00
CA VAL A 221 22.36 9.49 1.62
C VAL A 221 21.21 9.11 0.72
N SER A 222 19.96 9.40 1.10
CA SER A 222 18.76 9.09 0.30
C SER A 222 18.82 9.71 -1.10
N ALA A 223 19.32 10.94 -1.21
CA ALA A 223 19.32 11.68 -2.47
C ALA A 223 20.53 11.35 -3.37
N CYS A 224 21.68 10.95 -2.78
CA CYS A 224 22.94 10.87 -3.50
C CYS A 224 23.53 9.45 -3.61
N MET A 225 22.93 8.47 -2.91
CA MET A 225 23.45 7.11 -2.92
C MET A 225 23.28 6.43 -4.28
N ASN A 226 22.26 6.81 -5.03
CA ASN A 226 21.95 6.25 -6.34
C ASN A 226 21.29 7.31 -7.26
N THR A 227 20.85 6.90 -8.46
CA THR A 227 20.10 7.74 -9.42
C THR A 227 18.59 7.47 -9.41
N ASN A 228 18.10 6.87 -8.35
CA ASN A 228 16.69 6.59 -8.13
C ASN A 228 15.93 7.87 -7.68
N PRO A 229 14.60 7.89 -7.82
CA PRO A 229 13.79 9.02 -7.36
C PRO A 229 13.84 9.15 -5.83
N ILE A 230 13.66 10.38 -5.37
CA ILE A 230 13.50 10.72 -3.96
C ILE A 230 12.20 11.50 -3.77
N MET A 231 11.48 11.20 -2.70
CA MET A 231 10.32 11.97 -2.30
C MET A 231 10.71 12.94 -1.18
N ILE A 232 10.39 14.22 -1.38
CA ILE A 232 10.43 15.24 -0.32
C ILE A 232 8.99 15.46 0.16
N TYR A 233 8.76 15.19 1.43
CA TYR A 233 7.43 15.35 2.00
C TYR A 233 7.15 16.82 2.33
N PHE A 234 5.88 17.21 2.26
CA PHE A 234 5.42 18.58 2.51
C PHE A 234 6.06 19.21 3.75
N GLY A 235 6.75 20.35 3.56
CA GLY A 235 7.42 21.09 4.62
C GLY A 235 8.78 20.54 5.07
N GLN A 236 9.26 19.45 4.47
CA GLN A 236 10.58 18.88 4.82
C GLN A 236 11.73 19.77 4.34
N GLU A 237 11.49 20.65 3.40
CA GLU A 237 12.44 21.60 2.82
C GLU A 237 12.76 22.80 3.75
N PHE A 238 12.05 22.99 4.88
CA PHE A 238 12.22 24.09 5.83
C PHE A 238 12.97 23.71 7.10
#